data_0691d66f04aff64c0d2ad134e73a95b3
#
_entry.id   0691d66f04aff64c0d2ad134e73a95b3
#
_cell.length_a   1.000
_cell.length_b   1.000
_cell.length_c   1.000
_cell.angle_alpha   90.00
_cell.angle_beta   90.00
_cell.angle_gamma   90.00
#
_symmetry.space_group_name_H-M   'P 1'
#
loop_
_entity.id
_entity.type
_entity.pdbx_description
1 polymer ?
#
loop_
_entity_poly.entity_id
_entity_poly.type
_entity_poly.pdbx_seq_one_letter_code
_entity_poly.pdbx_strand_id
1 'polypeptide(L)'
;MSVAGLEEMTDRKTELAANLERVEQRIAGACAAAGRDRDEVTLIVVTKTYPASDVRLLAELGVREVAENRDQDAAPKAAACADLDLTWHFVGQLQTNKARSVAGYADFVQSVDRPKLVTSLSSAAQRAGRALGCLVQVALDAEAGGRGDRGGVAPDGVEELAGLIEAAPGLSLGGVMTVAPLSGTYAGRPAAAFERLAEI
;
A
#
# COMPACT_ATOMS: atom_id res chain seq x y z
N MET A 1 32.06 8.45 -5.78
CA MET A 1 31.67 8.08 -4.40
C MET A 1 32.92 7.94 -3.56
N SER A 2 32.93 8.46 -2.32
CA SER A 2 34.06 8.29 -1.39
C SER A 2 34.04 6.89 -0.74
N VAL A 3 35.20 6.43 -0.22
CA VAL A 3 35.29 5.15 0.52
C VAL A 3 34.32 5.12 1.70
N ALA A 4 34.19 6.21 2.45
CA ALA A 4 33.25 6.35 3.55
C ALA A 4 31.78 6.19 3.10
N GLY A 5 31.42 6.70 1.94
CA GLY A 5 30.06 6.54 1.40
C GLY A 5 29.75 5.11 0.95
N LEU A 6 30.77 4.34 0.57
CA LEU A 6 30.61 2.91 0.23
C LEU A 6 30.45 2.06 1.50
N GLU A 7 31.18 2.36 2.54
CA GLU A 7 31.07 1.69 3.85
C GLU A 7 29.68 1.94 4.46
N GLU A 8 29.20 3.18 4.48
CA GLU A 8 27.87 3.54 4.99
C GLU A 8 26.73 2.84 4.23
N MET A 9 26.82 2.75 2.89
CA MET A 9 25.86 2.01 2.08
C MET A 9 25.89 0.51 2.36
N THR A 10 27.07 -0.07 2.61
CA THR A 10 27.22 -1.49 2.93
C THR A 10 26.58 -1.80 4.27
N ASP A 11 26.81 -0.95 5.28
CA ASP A 11 26.22 -1.09 6.62
C ASP A 11 24.68 -0.95 6.55
N ARG A 12 24.17 0.01 5.77
CA ARG A 12 22.74 0.19 5.59
C ARG A 12 22.08 -1.00 4.89
N LYS A 13 22.72 -1.56 3.88
CA LYS A 13 22.22 -2.77 3.19
C LYS A 13 22.18 -3.96 4.14
N THR A 14 23.18 -4.14 4.97
CA THR A 14 23.24 -5.20 5.97
C THR A 14 22.11 -5.07 7.00
N GLU A 15 21.85 -3.86 7.47
CA GLU A 15 20.74 -3.56 8.39
C GLU A 15 19.38 -3.90 7.74
N LEU A 16 19.15 -3.44 6.51
CA LEU A 16 17.92 -3.72 5.77
C LEU A 16 17.73 -5.22 5.54
N ALA A 17 18.79 -5.94 5.18
CA ALA A 17 18.74 -7.39 4.98
C ALA A 17 18.33 -8.12 6.27
N ALA A 18 18.92 -7.77 7.40
CA ALA A 18 18.59 -8.38 8.69
C ALA A 18 17.15 -8.06 9.13
N ASN A 19 16.68 -6.83 8.87
CA ASN A 19 15.31 -6.44 9.16
C ASN A 19 14.30 -7.18 8.27
N LEU A 20 14.59 -7.28 6.98
CA LEU A 20 13.76 -8.00 6.01
C LEU A 20 13.66 -9.48 6.37
N GLU A 21 14.76 -10.12 6.71
CA GLU A 21 14.78 -11.53 7.13
C GLU A 21 13.89 -11.77 8.36
N ARG A 22 13.95 -10.88 9.36
CA ARG A 22 13.06 -11.00 10.54
C ARG A 22 11.59 -10.89 10.18
N VAL A 23 11.22 -10.01 9.25
CA VAL A 23 9.83 -9.87 8.78
C VAL A 23 9.42 -11.11 8.01
N GLU A 24 10.27 -11.60 7.10
CA GLU A 24 10.01 -12.82 6.32
C GLU A 24 9.81 -14.04 7.21
N GLN A 25 10.63 -14.20 8.24
CA GLN A 25 10.47 -15.30 9.22
C GLN A 25 9.14 -15.23 9.96
N ARG A 26 8.67 -14.02 10.33
CA ARG A 26 7.37 -13.82 10.95
C ARG A 26 6.22 -14.18 10.02
N ILE A 27 6.30 -13.77 8.76
CA ILE A 27 5.27 -14.10 7.75
C ILE A 27 5.24 -15.61 7.52
N ALA A 28 6.40 -16.23 7.30
CA ALA A 28 6.51 -17.69 7.10
C ALA A 28 5.95 -18.48 8.29
N GLY A 29 6.27 -18.06 9.51
CA GLY A 29 5.74 -18.65 10.73
C GLY A 29 4.21 -18.52 10.85
N ALA A 30 3.66 -17.37 10.52
CA ALA A 30 2.21 -17.14 10.51
C ALA A 30 1.50 -17.98 9.44
N CYS A 31 2.07 -18.08 8.23
CA CYS A 31 1.56 -18.93 7.16
C CYS A 31 1.55 -20.40 7.59
N ALA A 32 2.67 -20.90 8.14
CA ALA A 32 2.76 -22.28 8.63
C ALA A 32 1.72 -22.59 9.72
N ALA A 33 1.53 -21.68 10.67
CA ALA A 33 0.52 -21.82 11.72
C ALA A 33 -0.92 -21.83 11.17
N ALA A 34 -1.17 -21.16 10.04
CA ALA A 34 -2.47 -21.09 9.38
C ALA A 34 -2.66 -22.21 8.31
N GLY A 35 -1.67 -23.07 8.08
CA GLY A 35 -1.71 -24.07 7.02
C GLY A 35 -1.73 -23.50 5.60
N ARG A 36 -1.09 -22.33 5.40
CA ARG A 36 -0.99 -21.62 4.12
C ARG A 36 0.42 -21.65 3.58
N ASP A 37 0.54 -21.63 2.27
CA ASP A 37 1.84 -21.45 1.63
C ASP A 37 2.33 -20.00 1.79
N ARG A 38 3.66 -19.84 1.99
CA ARG A 38 4.26 -18.48 2.11
C ARG A 38 3.96 -17.62 0.90
N ASP A 39 3.93 -18.18 -0.29
CA ASP A 39 3.74 -17.48 -1.56
C ASP A 39 2.30 -16.96 -1.76
N GLU A 40 1.35 -17.38 -0.93
CA GLU A 40 0.00 -16.81 -0.93
C GLU A 40 -0.06 -15.41 -0.30
N VAL A 41 0.99 -14.98 0.39
CA VAL A 41 1.07 -13.69 1.09
C VAL A 41 2.14 -12.82 0.46
N THR A 42 1.75 -11.65 -0.04
CA THR A 42 2.67 -10.66 -0.61
C THR A 42 3.10 -9.66 0.45
N LEU A 43 4.42 -9.53 0.66
CA LEU A 43 4.97 -8.46 1.49
C LEU A 43 5.10 -7.18 0.67
N ILE A 44 4.46 -6.12 1.12
CA ILE A 44 4.62 -4.77 0.59
C ILE A 44 5.43 -3.95 1.59
N VAL A 45 6.61 -3.48 1.19
CA VAL A 45 7.49 -2.69 2.06
C VAL A 45 7.12 -1.22 1.98
N VAL A 46 6.71 -0.65 3.10
CA VAL A 46 6.38 0.79 3.17
C VAL A 46 7.67 1.59 3.32
N THR A 47 7.97 2.42 2.32
CA THR A 47 9.23 3.18 2.19
C THR A 47 9.08 4.67 2.49
N LYS A 48 7.92 5.07 3.02
CA LYS A 48 7.68 6.47 3.41
C LYS A 48 8.76 6.96 4.37
N THR A 49 9.15 8.23 4.22
CA THR A 49 10.19 8.91 5.02
C THR A 49 11.64 8.47 4.75
N TYR A 50 11.84 7.38 4.02
CA TYR A 50 13.18 6.91 3.63
C TYR A 50 13.55 7.35 2.21
N PRO A 51 14.85 7.51 1.91
CA PRO A 51 15.30 7.99 0.61
C PRO A 51 15.19 6.93 -0.50
N ALA A 52 15.28 7.37 -1.76
CA ALA A 52 15.32 6.47 -2.91
C ALA A 52 16.49 5.47 -2.88
N SER A 53 17.60 5.81 -2.21
CA SER A 53 18.72 4.89 -1.99
C SER A 53 18.31 3.64 -1.21
N ASP A 54 17.44 3.78 -0.20
CA ASP A 54 16.92 2.63 0.55
C ASP A 54 16.03 1.74 -0.32
N VAL A 55 15.22 2.35 -1.20
CA VAL A 55 14.40 1.60 -2.17
C VAL A 55 15.28 0.77 -3.11
N ARG A 56 16.39 1.35 -3.58
CA ARG A 56 17.38 0.63 -4.42
C ARG A 56 18.01 -0.54 -3.69
N LEU A 57 18.42 -0.36 -2.44
CA LEU A 57 18.97 -1.43 -1.61
C LEU A 57 17.94 -2.54 -1.37
N LEU A 58 16.67 -2.19 -1.11
CA LEU A 58 15.59 -3.16 -0.98
C LEU A 58 15.36 -3.96 -2.28
N ALA A 59 15.41 -3.30 -3.44
CA ALA A 59 15.31 -3.96 -4.74
C ALA A 59 16.46 -4.95 -4.99
N GLU A 60 17.69 -4.59 -4.60
CA GLU A 60 18.85 -5.50 -4.63
C GLU A 60 18.68 -6.70 -3.69
N LEU A 61 17.95 -6.54 -2.59
CA LEU A 61 17.59 -7.60 -1.65
C LEU A 61 16.39 -8.45 -2.09
N GLY A 62 15.83 -8.17 -3.28
CA GLY A 62 14.74 -8.95 -3.86
C GLY A 62 13.34 -8.40 -3.61
N VAL A 63 13.19 -7.26 -2.92
CA VAL A 63 11.89 -6.59 -2.76
C VAL A 63 11.40 -6.08 -4.11
N ARG A 64 10.12 -6.33 -4.43
CA ARG A 64 9.47 -5.87 -5.66
C ARG A 64 8.25 -4.99 -5.39
N GLU A 65 7.67 -5.09 -4.22
CA GLU A 65 6.46 -4.37 -3.83
C GLU A 65 6.80 -3.30 -2.79
N VAL A 66 6.60 -2.03 -3.14
CA VAL A 66 6.89 -0.89 -2.26
C VAL A 66 5.68 0.04 -2.13
N ALA A 67 5.55 0.73 -1.01
CA ALA A 67 4.42 1.61 -0.77
C ALA A 67 4.82 2.96 -0.21
N GLU A 68 4.05 3.97 -0.61
CA GLU A 68 4.18 5.37 -0.19
C GLU A 68 2.84 5.96 0.22
N ASN A 69 2.86 7.01 1.05
CA ASN A 69 1.65 7.62 1.57
C ASN A 69 1.47 9.11 1.24
N ARG A 70 2.45 9.74 0.60
CA ARG A 70 2.39 11.15 0.18
C ARG A 70 2.91 11.30 -1.23
N ASP A 71 2.10 11.86 -2.10
CA ASP A 71 2.44 12.04 -3.50
C ASP A 71 3.70 12.90 -3.72
N GLN A 72 3.85 13.95 -2.93
CA GLN A 72 5.02 14.84 -3.01
C GLN A 72 6.36 14.14 -2.74
N ASP A 73 6.36 13.08 -1.94
CA ASP A 73 7.54 12.28 -1.64
C ASP A 73 7.66 11.10 -2.61
N ALA A 74 6.54 10.50 -2.97
CA ALA A 74 6.45 9.30 -3.80
C ALA A 74 6.82 9.56 -5.26
N ALA A 75 6.29 10.60 -5.88
CA ALA A 75 6.51 10.88 -7.29
C ALA A 75 8.00 11.07 -7.64
N PRO A 76 8.79 11.91 -6.95
CA PRO A 76 10.22 12.03 -7.23
C PRO A 76 10.99 10.76 -6.88
N LYS A 77 10.58 10.02 -5.84
CA LYS A 77 11.20 8.74 -5.46
C LYS A 77 10.99 7.67 -6.52
N ALA A 78 9.76 7.53 -7.02
CA ALA A 78 9.46 6.61 -8.12
C ALA A 78 10.23 6.96 -9.39
N ALA A 79 10.33 8.25 -9.73
CA ALA A 79 11.12 8.72 -10.87
C ALA A 79 12.62 8.37 -10.70
N ALA A 80 13.18 8.53 -9.49
CA ALA A 80 14.56 8.17 -9.20
C ALA A 80 14.84 6.66 -9.23
N CYS A 81 13.81 5.83 -9.20
CA CYS A 81 13.85 4.37 -9.23
C CYS A 81 13.21 3.78 -10.50
N ALA A 82 13.00 4.58 -11.55
CA ALA A 82 12.28 4.17 -12.76
C ALA A 82 12.98 3.06 -13.57
N ASP A 83 14.27 2.85 -13.33
CA ASP A 83 15.09 1.78 -13.89
C ASP A 83 14.93 0.42 -13.16
N LEU A 84 14.21 0.39 -12.04
CA LEU A 84 13.98 -0.80 -11.25
C LEU A 84 12.63 -1.42 -11.57
N ASP A 85 12.58 -2.75 -11.55
CA ASP A 85 11.34 -3.52 -11.68
C ASP A 85 10.62 -3.55 -10.33
N LEU A 86 9.83 -2.52 -10.06
CA LEU A 86 9.08 -2.34 -8.82
C LEU A 86 7.59 -2.10 -9.09
N THR A 87 6.76 -2.68 -8.26
CA THR A 87 5.33 -2.37 -8.17
C THR A 87 5.13 -1.31 -7.08
N TRP A 88 4.56 -0.18 -7.45
CA TRP A 88 4.33 0.96 -6.55
C TRP A 88 2.90 0.96 -6.04
N HIS A 89 2.74 0.95 -4.72
CA HIS A 89 1.46 1.07 -4.04
C HIS A 89 1.35 2.45 -3.39
N PHE A 90 0.20 3.09 -3.56
CA PHE A 90 -0.15 4.29 -2.81
C PHE A 90 -1.14 3.91 -1.70
N VAL A 91 -0.75 4.12 -0.44
CA VAL A 91 -1.51 3.66 0.73
C VAL A 91 -2.02 4.79 1.62
N GLY A 92 -1.65 6.04 1.33
CA GLY A 92 -2.10 7.22 2.08
C GLY A 92 -3.45 7.74 1.60
N GLN A 93 -4.07 8.61 2.40
CA GLN A 93 -5.26 9.34 1.96
C GLN A 93 -4.93 10.16 0.72
N LEU A 94 -5.75 10.02 -0.32
CA LEU A 94 -5.52 10.65 -1.61
C LEU A 94 -6.53 11.76 -1.88
N GLN A 95 -6.03 12.98 -2.02
CA GLN A 95 -6.81 14.11 -2.52
C GLN A 95 -7.06 13.94 -4.03
N THR A 96 -8.26 14.30 -4.48
CA THR A 96 -8.65 14.12 -5.89
C THR A 96 -7.76 14.89 -6.86
N ASN A 97 -7.25 16.07 -6.46
CA ASN A 97 -6.32 16.87 -7.26
C ASN A 97 -4.93 16.24 -7.44
N LYS A 98 -4.58 15.21 -6.66
CA LYS A 98 -3.33 14.45 -6.76
C LYS A 98 -3.47 13.16 -7.59
N ALA A 99 -4.68 12.78 -7.96
CA ALA A 99 -4.94 11.56 -8.72
C ALA A 99 -4.13 11.46 -10.01
N ARG A 100 -3.96 12.58 -10.73
CA ARG A 100 -3.17 12.64 -11.96
C ARG A 100 -1.69 12.30 -11.74
N SER A 101 -1.10 12.84 -10.69
CA SER A 101 0.29 12.56 -10.32
C SER A 101 0.47 11.10 -9.92
N VAL A 102 -0.39 10.62 -9.02
CA VAL A 102 -0.34 9.22 -8.53
C VAL A 102 -0.52 8.22 -9.66
N ALA A 103 -1.47 8.43 -10.57
CA ALA A 103 -1.67 7.55 -11.74
C ALA A 103 -0.45 7.50 -12.69
N GLY A 104 0.46 8.46 -12.59
CA GLY A 104 1.68 8.50 -13.39
C GLY A 104 2.74 7.47 -12.95
N TYR A 105 2.75 7.05 -11.71
CA TYR A 105 3.75 6.12 -11.17
C TYR A 105 3.18 4.93 -10.41
N ALA A 106 2.04 5.06 -9.73
CA ALA A 106 1.46 3.99 -8.94
C ALA A 106 0.85 2.90 -9.83
N ASP A 107 1.01 1.65 -9.43
CA ASP A 107 0.35 0.49 -10.01
C ASP A 107 -0.92 0.16 -9.24
N PHE A 108 -0.93 0.44 -7.93
CA PHE A 108 -2.07 0.25 -7.05
C PHE A 108 -2.33 1.47 -6.19
N VAL A 109 -3.61 1.81 -6.00
CA VAL A 109 -4.10 2.74 -4.97
C VAL A 109 -4.96 1.95 -4.00
N GLN A 110 -4.48 1.77 -2.77
CA GLN A 110 -5.14 0.97 -1.75
C GLN A 110 -6.09 1.77 -0.85
N SER A 111 -6.15 3.06 -1.06
CA SER A 111 -6.86 4.03 -0.21
C SER A 111 -8.12 4.60 -0.86
N VAL A 112 -8.78 3.83 -1.73
CA VAL A 112 -10.02 4.28 -2.38
C VAL A 112 -11.18 4.19 -1.40
N ASP A 113 -11.77 5.33 -1.06
CA ASP A 113 -12.77 5.43 0.02
C ASP A 113 -14.02 6.26 -0.34
N ARG A 114 -14.12 6.77 -1.57
CA ARG A 114 -15.26 7.60 -2.00
C ARG A 114 -15.44 7.66 -3.52
N PRO A 115 -16.68 7.83 -4.01
CA PRO A 115 -16.99 7.84 -5.45
C PRO A 115 -16.22 8.91 -6.25
N LYS A 116 -16.03 10.10 -5.68
CA LYS A 116 -15.31 11.20 -6.34
C LYS A 116 -13.85 10.83 -6.64
N LEU A 117 -13.22 10.05 -5.75
CA LEU A 117 -11.85 9.57 -5.96
C LEU A 117 -11.81 8.53 -7.09
N VAL A 118 -12.78 7.63 -7.17
CA VAL A 118 -12.90 6.65 -8.27
C VAL A 118 -12.96 7.36 -9.62
N THR A 119 -13.82 8.38 -9.75
CA THR A 119 -13.94 9.19 -10.98
C THR A 119 -12.62 9.88 -11.34
N SER A 120 -11.94 10.47 -10.35
CA SER A 120 -10.66 11.16 -10.58
C SER A 120 -9.55 10.21 -10.99
N LEU A 121 -9.47 9.03 -10.36
CA LEU A 121 -8.48 7.99 -10.69
C LEU A 121 -8.73 7.39 -12.07
N SER A 122 -9.98 7.10 -12.43
CA SER A 122 -10.35 6.61 -13.75
C SER A 122 -9.94 7.57 -14.85
N SER A 123 -10.27 8.85 -14.71
CA SER A 123 -9.86 9.90 -15.66
C SER A 123 -8.34 10.02 -15.76
N ALA A 124 -7.64 9.93 -14.64
CA ALA A 124 -6.19 10.03 -14.59
C ALA A 124 -5.51 8.81 -15.23
N ALA A 125 -5.98 7.61 -14.96
CA ALA A 125 -5.47 6.36 -15.54
C ALA A 125 -5.62 6.35 -17.06
N GLN A 126 -6.81 6.73 -17.57
CA GLN A 126 -7.06 6.83 -19.01
C GLN A 126 -6.12 7.84 -19.70
N ARG A 127 -5.92 9.02 -19.10
CA ARG A 127 -4.99 10.03 -19.64
C ARG A 127 -3.54 9.57 -19.63
N ALA A 128 -3.15 8.78 -18.63
CA ALA A 128 -1.81 8.21 -18.53
C ALA A 128 -1.62 6.98 -19.43
N GLY A 129 -2.69 6.45 -20.03
CA GLY A 129 -2.66 5.21 -20.81
C GLY A 129 -2.26 3.99 -19.96
N ARG A 130 -2.61 4.00 -18.67
CA ARG A 130 -2.26 2.94 -17.70
C ARG A 130 -3.49 2.29 -17.10
N ALA A 131 -3.37 1.02 -16.76
CA ALA A 131 -4.30 0.35 -15.86
C ALA A 131 -3.86 0.59 -14.41
N LEU A 132 -4.80 0.86 -13.52
CA LEU A 132 -4.56 1.14 -12.11
C LEU A 132 -5.38 0.18 -11.24
N GLY A 133 -4.70 -0.63 -10.42
CA GLY A 133 -5.34 -1.47 -9.43
C GLY A 133 -5.86 -0.62 -8.26
N CYS A 134 -7.06 -0.89 -7.80
CA CYS A 134 -7.68 -0.16 -6.69
C CYS A 134 -8.19 -1.12 -5.63
N LEU A 135 -7.90 -0.81 -4.36
CA LEU A 135 -8.52 -1.48 -3.22
C LEU A 135 -9.43 -0.50 -2.49
N VAL A 136 -10.57 -1.00 -2.03
CA VAL A 136 -11.48 -0.23 -1.18
C VAL A 136 -10.90 -0.19 0.23
N GLN A 137 -10.60 1.01 0.73
CA GLN A 137 -10.21 1.17 2.13
C GLN A 137 -11.44 1.16 3.02
N VAL A 138 -11.45 0.25 3.99
CA VAL A 138 -12.54 0.06 4.95
C VAL A 138 -12.19 0.67 6.30
N ALA A 139 -13.08 1.52 6.81
CA ALA A 139 -12.98 2.12 8.13
C ALA A 139 -13.69 1.24 9.18
N LEU A 140 -12.96 0.36 9.83
CA LEU A 140 -13.49 -0.48 10.91
C LEU A 140 -13.75 0.30 12.20
N ASP A 141 -13.16 1.48 12.37
CA ASP A 141 -13.41 2.38 13.49
C ASP A 141 -14.88 2.85 13.54
N ALA A 142 -15.52 2.96 12.36
CA ALA A 142 -16.92 3.40 12.27
C ALA A 142 -17.88 2.42 12.93
N GLU A 143 -17.62 1.11 12.87
CA GLU A 143 -18.43 0.09 13.55
C GLU A 143 -18.35 0.20 15.09
N ALA A 144 -17.25 0.76 15.61
CA ALA A 144 -17.00 0.91 17.04
C ALA A 144 -17.45 2.25 17.61
N GLY A 145 -18.16 3.10 16.84
CA GLY A 145 -18.59 4.44 17.27
C GLY A 145 -17.44 5.45 17.34
N GLY A 146 -16.26 5.11 16.83
CA GLY A 146 -15.11 6.00 16.72
C GLY A 146 -15.21 6.92 15.52
N ARG A 147 -14.79 8.19 15.64
CA ARG A 147 -14.51 9.03 14.49
C ARG A 147 -13.14 8.63 13.93
N GLY A 148 -13.15 7.88 12.83
CA GLY A 148 -11.91 7.49 12.16
C GLY A 148 -11.21 8.68 11.53
N ASP A 149 -10.05 9.06 12.06
CA ASP A 149 -9.19 10.08 11.47
C ASP A 149 -8.42 9.58 10.22
N ARG A 150 -8.61 8.33 9.84
CA ARG A 150 -7.73 7.65 8.87
C ARG A 150 -8.30 7.46 7.46
N GLY A 151 -9.50 7.92 7.19
CA GLY A 151 -10.20 7.64 5.95
C GLY A 151 -10.74 6.21 5.90
N GLY A 152 -11.40 5.90 4.80
CA GLY A 152 -12.07 4.63 4.59
C GLY A 152 -13.59 4.77 4.53
N VAL A 153 -14.22 3.85 3.82
CA VAL A 153 -15.68 3.73 3.76
C VAL A 153 -16.16 2.80 4.87
N ALA A 154 -17.35 3.04 5.39
CA ALA A 154 -17.97 2.12 6.34
C ALA A 154 -18.24 0.76 5.67
N PRO A 155 -18.26 -0.36 6.42
CA PRO A 155 -18.46 -1.70 5.86
C PRO A 155 -19.65 -1.83 4.92
N ASP A 156 -20.76 -1.18 5.22
CA ASP A 156 -21.99 -1.20 4.42
C ASP A 156 -21.88 -0.44 3.08
N GLY A 157 -20.88 0.42 2.91
CA GLY A 157 -20.59 1.14 1.67
C GLY A 157 -19.59 0.44 0.73
N VAL A 158 -19.02 -0.67 1.14
CA VAL A 158 -17.93 -1.35 0.38
C VAL A 158 -18.44 -1.89 -0.94
N GLU A 159 -19.58 -2.57 -0.97
CA GLU A 159 -20.13 -3.18 -2.19
C GLU A 159 -20.44 -2.12 -3.27
N GLU A 160 -21.04 -1.00 -2.87
CA GLU A 160 -21.32 0.10 -3.79
C GLU A 160 -20.02 0.67 -4.39
N LEU A 161 -19.04 0.94 -3.56
CA LEU A 161 -17.78 1.51 -4.01
C LEU A 161 -16.97 0.54 -4.88
N ALA A 162 -16.99 -0.74 -4.55
CA ALA A 162 -16.38 -1.80 -5.36
C ALA A 162 -17.01 -1.86 -6.76
N GLY A 163 -18.35 -1.82 -6.85
CA GLY A 163 -19.07 -1.77 -8.12
C GLY A 163 -18.72 -0.53 -8.96
N LEU A 164 -18.53 0.63 -8.33
CA LEU A 164 -18.06 1.84 -9.02
C LEU A 164 -16.65 1.69 -9.58
N ILE A 165 -15.74 1.04 -8.87
CA ILE A 165 -14.37 0.76 -9.34
C ILE A 165 -14.41 -0.19 -10.54
N GLU A 166 -15.18 -1.28 -10.46
CA GLU A 166 -15.30 -2.27 -11.53
C GLU A 166 -15.88 -1.67 -12.83
N ALA A 167 -16.82 -0.74 -12.68
CA ALA A 167 -17.44 -0.05 -13.82
C ALA A 167 -16.56 1.07 -14.40
N ALA A 168 -15.52 1.51 -13.69
CA ALA A 168 -14.71 2.68 -14.08
C ALA A 168 -13.61 2.29 -15.08
N PRO A 169 -13.58 2.90 -16.28
CA PRO A 169 -12.56 2.61 -17.29
C PRO A 169 -11.14 2.91 -16.75
N GLY A 170 -10.19 2.02 -17.04
CA GLY A 170 -8.80 2.14 -16.63
C GLY A 170 -8.53 1.73 -15.18
N LEU A 171 -9.55 1.34 -14.42
CA LEU A 171 -9.41 0.80 -13.08
C LEU A 171 -9.71 -0.70 -13.03
N SER A 172 -9.11 -1.38 -12.06
CA SER A 172 -9.44 -2.77 -11.72
C SER A 172 -9.59 -2.90 -10.22
N LEU A 173 -10.60 -3.65 -9.77
CA LEU A 173 -10.80 -3.93 -8.35
C LEU A 173 -9.81 -5.01 -7.88
N GLY A 174 -8.99 -4.70 -6.89
CA GLY A 174 -8.02 -5.61 -6.29
C GLY A 174 -8.48 -6.23 -4.96
N GLY A 175 -9.57 -5.75 -4.39
CA GLY A 175 -10.08 -6.20 -3.09
C GLY A 175 -10.28 -5.06 -2.10
N VAL A 176 -10.11 -5.38 -0.83
CA VAL A 176 -10.28 -4.45 0.29
C VAL A 176 -8.97 -4.23 1.04
N MET A 177 -8.86 -3.10 1.74
CA MET A 177 -7.72 -2.77 2.59
C MET A 177 -8.21 -2.13 3.87
N THR A 178 -7.52 -2.38 4.96
CA THR A 178 -7.71 -1.63 6.20
C THR A 178 -6.39 -1.41 6.93
N VAL A 179 -6.38 -0.39 7.78
CA VAL A 179 -5.35 -0.19 8.79
C VAL A 179 -5.98 -0.56 10.12
N ALA A 180 -5.38 -1.53 10.83
CA ALA A 180 -5.91 -1.97 12.12
C ALA A 180 -6.10 -0.77 13.08
N PRO A 181 -7.29 -0.59 13.65
CA PRO A 181 -7.60 0.53 14.51
C PRO A 181 -6.72 0.59 15.76
N LEU A 182 -6.30 1.79 16.16
CA LEU A 182 -5.59 2.02 17.44
C LEU A 182 -6.54 2.35 18.60
N SER A 183 -7.81 2.58 18.31
CA SER A 183 -8.86 2.90 19.27
C SER A 183 -10.12 2.10 19.00
N GLY A 184 -11.07 2.10 19.94
CA GLY A 184 -12.35 1.40 19.80
C GLY A 184 -12.24 -0.11 20.01
N THR A 185 -13.19 -0.84 19.47
CA THR A 185 -13.37 -2.30 19.69
C THR A 185 -12.15 -3.13 19.27
N TYR A 186 -11.42 -2.69 18.25
CA TYR A 186 -10.27 -3.42 17.71
C TYR A 186 -8.91 -2.93 18.24
N ALA A 187 -8.89 -1.97 19.18
CA ALA A 187 -7.65 -1.45 19.76
C ALA A 187 -6.82 -2.58 20.39
N GLY A 188 -5.55 -2.69 19.97
CA GLY A 188 -4.67 -3.76 20.43
C GLY A 188 -5.03 -5.17 19.94
N ARG A 189 -6.01 -5.31 19.05
CA ARG A 189 -6.52 -6.57 18.52
C ARG A 189 -6.49 -6.62 16.99
N PRO A 190 -5.29 -6.52 16.35
CA PRO A 190 -5.19 -6.44 14.90
C PRO A 190 -5.72 -7.71 14.20
N ALA A 191 -5.56 -8.89 14.79
CA ALA A 191 -6.11 -10.12 14.23
C ALA A 191 -7.63 -10.05 14.08
N ALA A 192 -8.35 -9.62 15.11
CA ALA A 192 -9.80 -9.47 15.06
C ALA A 192 -10.25 -8.43 14.02
N ALA A 193 -9.48 -7.35 13.81
CA ALA A 193 -9.75 -6.38 12.77
C ALA A 193 -9.63 -7.00 11.37
N PHE A 194 -8.60 -7.80 11.14
CA PHE A 194 -8.40 -8.45 9.83
C PHE A 194 -9.36 -9.61 9.59
N GLU A 195 -9.75 -10.35 10.63
CA GLU A 195 -10.84 -11.34 10.55
C GLU A 195 -12.14 -10.67 10.12
N ARG A 196 -12.49 -9.54 10.74
CA ARG A 196 -13.67 -8.76 10.34
C ARG A 196 -13.57 -8.26 8.89
N LEU A 197 -12.40 -7.79 8.46
CA LEU A 197 -12.19 -7.37 7.07
C LEU A 197 -12.42 -8.52 6.09
N ALA A 198 -12.02 -9.72 6.43
CA ALA A 198 -12.19 -10.92 5.59
C ALA A 198 -13.65 -11.35 5.45
N GLU A 199 -14.55 -10.91 6.35
CA GLU A 199 -16.00 -11.17 6.29
C GLU A 199 -16.74 -10.16 5.39
N ILE A 200 -16.12 -9.00 5.12
CA ILE A 200 -16.67 -7.92 4.29
C ILE A 200 -16.43 -8.21 2.81
#